data_035601be41fa7594662ef840187d4394
#
_entry.id   035601be41fa7594662ef840187d4394
#
_cell.length_a   1.000
_cell.length_b   1.000
_cell.length_c   1.000
_cell.angle_alpha   90.00
_cell.angle_beta   90.00
_cell.angle_gamma   90.00
#
_symmetry.space_group_name_H-M   'P 1'
#
loop_
_entity.id
_entity.type
_entity.pdbx_description
1 polymer ?
#
loop_
_entity_poly.entity_id
_entity_poly.type
_entity_poly.pdbx_seq_one_letter_code
_entity_poly.pdbx_strand_id
1 'polypeptide(L)'
;DAAIRYDDYDDFGKATSPRVGATFTMIPKLTLKASYGQGFRAPDLSDLYGATSFSAESATDYYGCEQVGIAEADCTPRQFSTYIGSNPDLGAEESETLSLGGTYEFLDGWFFSANFFSLTLKNAVEYVSAQDMLNVDYNTGGNNPAVDRSGTETTIYAGYQNAVSDVDRESFDFALNGSFDTDDFGSFMVAGSSTYYTKYETESIFGSGELVDAAGTLGFPEWRTNGAIRWTMGDWSASWSADYIGESTSSVSDTKYKGYSTQNLAVSYDLSDMGVVRVGANNIGNKDPLLTKFGSQVDEDQYSLTGRVIFLEYSIEM
;
A
#
# COMPACT_ATOMS: atom_id res chain seq x y z
N ASP A 1 21.63 10.71 -16.31
CA ASP A 1 21.86 9.25 -16.45
C ASP A 1 20.80 8.65 -17.35
N ALA A 2 21.17 7.56 -18.05
CA ALA A 2 20.25 6.76 -18.82
C ALA A 2 20.71 5.31 -18.77
N ALA A 3 19.76 4.39 -18.71
CA ALA A 3 20.01 2.96 -18.69
C ALA A 3 18.93 2.22 -19.48
N ILE A 4 19.28 1.07 -20.02
CA ILE A 4 18.35 0.12 -20.62
C ILE A 4 18.73 -1.27 -20.12
N ARG A 5 17.74 -2.03 -19.69
CA ARG A 5 17.87 -3.43 -19.30
C ARG A 5 17.07 -4.27 -20.28
N TYR A 6 17.61 -5.40 -20.67
CA TYR A 6 16.96 -6.41 -21.48
C TYR A 6 17.05 -7.74 -20.75
N ASP A 7 15.92 -8.41 -20.63
CA ASP A 7 15.76 -9.71 -20.01
C ASP A 7 15.09 -10.68 -20.99
N ASP A 8 15.50 -11.93 -20.98
CA ASP A 8 14.96 -13.00 -21.83
C ASP A 8 14.68 -14.21 -20.93
N TYR A 9 13.43 -14.59 -20.83
CA TYR A 9 12.95 -15.69 -19.99
C TYR A 9 12.30 -16.76 -20.85
N ASP A 10 12.45 -18.02 -20.47
CA ASP A 10 11.96 -19.16 -21.25
C ASP A 10 10.42 -19.31 -21.14
N ASP A 11 9.79 -18.79 -20.08
CA ASP A 11 8.38 -18.98 -19.75
C ASP A 11 7.45 -17.82 -20.19
N PHE A 12 7.77 -16.56 -19.90
CA PHE A 12 6.91 -15.42 -20.27
C PHE A 12 7.55 -14.48 -21.32
N GLY A 13 8.76 -14.80 -21.83
CA GLY A 13 9.36 -14.12 -22.97
C GLY A 13 10.32 -13.00 -22.59
N LYS A 14 10.30 -11.92 -23.38
CA LYS A 14 11.33 -10.86 -23.34
C LYS A 14 10.78 -9.57 -22.77
N ALA A 15 11.56 -8.91 -21.93
CA ALA A 15 11.24 -7.61 -21.37
C ALA A 15 12.38 -6.61 -21.57
N THR A 16 12.02 -5.35 -21.80
CA THR A 16 12.98 -4.26 -21.94
C THR A 16 12.55 -3.11 -21.03
N SER A 17 13.47 -2.66 -20.18
CA SER A 17 13.21 -1.63 -19.16
C SER A 17 14.15 -0.44 -19.37
N PRO A 18 13.75 0.57 -20.15
CA PRO A 18 14.49 1.81 -20.27
C PRO A 18 14.26 2.71 -19.06
N ARG A 19 15.30 3.48 -18.72
CA ARG A 19 15.22 4.52 -17.68
C ARG A 19 16.06 5.72 -18.09
N VAL A 20 15.55 6.92 -17.83
CA VAL A 20 16.27 8.18 -17.95
C VAL A 20 16.05 9.02 -16.71
N GLY A 21 17.09 9.70 -16.25
CA GLY A 21 17.01 10.61 -15.11
C GLY A 21 17.94 11.80 -15.28
N ALA A 22 17.52 12.93 -14.74
CA ALA A 22 18.26 14.17 -14.73
C ALA A 22 18.25 14.79 -13.33
N THR A 23 19.39 15.31 -12.91
CA THR A 23 19.52 16.12 -11.70
C THR A 23 20.15 17.44 -12.09
N PHE A 24 19.52 18.53 -11.71
CA PHE A 24 19.96 19.87 -12.04
C PHE A 24 20.01 20.76 -10.80
N THR A 25 21.18 21.24 -10.45
CA THR A 25 21.37 22.21 -9.37
C THR A 25 21.23 23.62 -9.95
N MET A 26 20.03 24.20 -9.77
CA MET A 26 19.67 25.52 -10.32
C MET A 26 20.44 26.64 -9.63
N ILE A 27 20.54 26.58 -8.31
CA ILE A 27 21.33 27.45 -7.43
C ILE A 27 21.95 26.57 -6.35
N PRO A 28 23.00 27.03 -5.63
CA PRO A 28 23.70 26.18 -4.64
C PRO A 28 22.83 25.47 -3.61
N LYS A 29 21.65 26.01 -3.33
CA LYS A 29 20.71 25.47 -2.32
C LYS A 29 19.47 24.79 -2.93
N LEU A 30 19.30 24.75 -4.26
CA LEU A 30 18.15 24.15 -4.92
C LEU A 30 18.57 23.12 -5.97
N THR A 31 18.21 21.88 -5.72
CA THR A 31 18.43 20.76 -6.66
C THR A 31 17.08 20.25 -7.16
N LEU A 32 16.91 20.23 -8.47
CA LEU A 32 15.75 19.63 -9.14
C LEU A 32 16.10 18.24 -9.66
N LYS A 33 15.13 17.34 -9.65
CA LYS A 33 15.27 15.96 -10.12
C LYS A 33 14.09 15.60 -10.99
N ALA A 34 14.35 14.87 -12.07
CA ALA A 34 13.32 14.27 -12.90
C ALA A 34 13.77 12.88 -13.31
N SER A 35 12.87 11.91 -13.30
CA SER A 35 13.15 10.58 -13.84
C SER A 35 11.90 10.00 -14.48
N TYR A 36 12.12 9.25 -15.56
CA TYR A 36 11.13 8.41 -16.19
C TYR A 36 11.74 7.02 -16.38
N GLY A 37 10.96 5.99 -16.14
CA GLY A 37 11.41 4.62 -16.33
C GLY A 37 10.23 3.68 -16.58
N GLN A 38 10.54 2.62 -17.34
CA GLN A 38 9.66 1.47 -17.49
C GLN A 38 10.26 0.28 -16.74
N GLY A 39 9.41 -0.51 -16.13
CA GLY A 39 9.78 -1.72 -15.41
C GLY A 39 8.85 -2.85 -15.76
N PHE A 40 9.23 -4.06 -15.38
CA PHE A 40 8.36 -5.22 -15.46
C PHE A 40 8.58 -6.11 -14.23
N ARG A 41 7.58 -6.93 -13.93
CA ARG A 41 7.67 -8.03 -12.95
C ARG A 41 7.20 -9.31 -13.62
N ALA A 42 8.06 -10.32 -13.60
CA ALA A 42 7.68 -11.67 -13.99
C ALA A 42 6.61 -12.22 -13.04
N PRO A 43 5.62 -12.99 -13.51
CA PRO A 43 4.76 -13.76 -12.63
C PRO A 43 5.59 -14.72 -11.77
N ASP A 44 5.15 -14.98 -10.54
CA ASP A 44 5.80 -15.93 -9.68
C ASP A 44 5.60 -17.38 -10.20
N LEU A 45 6.61 -18.24 -10.01
CA LEU A 45 6.50 -19.64 -10.46
C LEU A 45 5.35 -20.40 -9.79
N SER A 46 4.96 -20.02 -8.60
CA SER A 46 3.75 -20.52 -7.91
C SER A 46 2.47 -20.15 -8.64
N ASP A 47 2.42 -18.96 -9.22
CA ASP A 47 1.24 -18.45 -9.91
C ASP A 47 1.12 -19.04 -11.33
N LEU A 48 2.27 -19.35 -11.94
CA LEU A 48 2.34 -20.02 -13.24
C LEU A 48 2.11 -21.54 -13.16
N TYR A 49 2.70 -22.23 -12.16
CA TYR A 49 2.82 -23.68 -12.15
C TYR A 49 2.48 -24.33 -10.81
N GLY A 50 1.91 -23.61 -9.87
CA GLY A 50 1.50 -24.14 -8.57
C GLY A 50 0.46 -25.25 -8.71
N ALA A 51 0.37 -26.13 -7.74
CA ALA A 51 -0.62 -27.19 -7.72
C ALA A 51 -2.02 -26.62 -7.50
N THR A 52 -3.00 -27.12 -8.25
CA THR A 52 -4.42 -26.79 -8.03
C THR A 52 -4.87 -27.35 -6.68
N SER A 53 -5.54 -26.51 -5.89
CA SER A 53 -6.18 -26.89 -4.63
C SER A 53 -7.69 -26.83 -4.76
N PHE A 54 -8.37 -27.62 -3.92
CA PHE A 54 -9.82 -27.59 -3.81
C PHE A 54 -10.24 -26.84 -2.54
N SER A 55 -11.23 -25.96 -2.67
CA SER A 55 -11.86 -25.24 -1.56
C SER A 55 -13.38 -25.24 -1.72
N ALA A 56 -14.09 -25.14 -0.61
CA ALA A 56 -15.52 -24.88 -0.60
C ALA A 56 -15.73 -23.39 -0.25
N GLU A 57 -15.76 -22.55 -1.27
CA GLU A 57 -15.85 -21.09 -1.12
C GLU A 57 -17.30 -20.64 -0.96
N SER A 58 -17.54 -19.69 -0.06
CA SER A 58 -18.88 -19.07 0.09
C SER A 58 -18.95 -17.82 -0.79
N ALA A 59 -19.88 -17.80 -1.74
CA ALA A 59 -20.07 -16.70 -2.67
C ALA A 59 -21.54 -16.54 -3.08
N THR A 60 -21.90 -15.37 -3.62
CA THR A 60 -23.24 -15.04 -4.10
C THR A 60 -23.30 -15.16 -5.61
N ASP A 61 -24.16 -16.02 -6.12
CA ASP A 61 -24.36 -16.28 -7.54
C ASP A 61 -25.56 -15.50 -8.08
N TYR A 62 -25.34 -14.24 -8.41
CA TYR A 62 -26.40 -13.35 -8.91
C TYR A 62 -27.00 -13.86 -10.22
N TYR A 63 -26.20 -14.38 -11.16
CA TYR A 63 -26.70 -14.97 -12.39
C TYR A 63 -27.59 -16.17 -12.11
N GLY A 64 -27.14 -17.10 -11.26
CA GLY A 64 -27.94 -18.26 -10.88
C GLY A 64 -29.26 -17.89 -10.17
N CYS A 65 -29.24 -16.88 -9.32
CA CYS A 65 -30.45 -16.33 -8.68
C CYS A 65 -31.44 -15.78 -9.71
N GLU A 66 -30.96 -14.99 -10.67
CA GLU A 66 -31.79 -14.43 -11.75
C GLU A 66 -32.47 -15.51 -12.59
N GLN A 67 -31.75 -16.59 -12.94
CA GLN A 67 -32.28 -17.70 -13.74
C GLN A 67 -33.45 -18.43 -13.04
N VAL A 68 -33.54 -18.38 -11.72
CA VAL A 68 -34.63 -18.97 -10.94
C VAL A 68 -35.63 -17.95 -10.39
N GLY A 69 -35.53 -16.68 -10.83
CA GLY A 69 -36.43 -15.59 -10.47
C GLY A 69 -36.26 -15.02 -9.07
N ILE A 70 -35.11 -15.20 -8.44
CA ILE A 70 -34.75 -14.57 -7.16
C ILE A 70 -34.14 -13.19 -7.46
N ALA A 71 -34.67 -12.13 -6.81
CA ALA A 71 -34.13 -10.80 -6.96
C ALA A 71 -32.72 -10.70 -6.36
N GLU A 72 -31.88 -9.82 -6.92
CA GLU A 72 -30.50 -9.62 -6.48
C GLU A 72 -30.39 -9.34 -4.96
N ALA A 73 -31.31 -8.51 -4.41
CA ALA A 73 -31.36 -8.17 -3.00
C ALA A 73 -31.68 -9.37 -2.08
N ASP A 74 -32.30 -10.42 -2.62
CA ASP A 74 -32.70 -11.62 -1.89
C ASP A 74 -31.76 -12.81 -2.17
N CYS A 75 -30.77 -12.61 -3.06
CA CYS A 75 -29.78 -13.62 -3.40
C CYS A 75 -28.78 -13.78 -2.25
N THR A 76 -28.74 -14.96 -1.65
CA THR A 76 -27.91 -15.23 -0.47
C THR A 76 -26.65 -16.02 -0.83
N PRO A 77 -25.53 -15.81 -0.11
CA PRO A 77 -24.32 -16.59 -0.32
C PRO A 77 -24.55 -18.08 -0.08
N ARG A 78 -23.93 -18.93 -0.90
CA ARG A 78 -23.89 -20.38 -0.74
C ARG A 78 -22.49 -20.91 -1.01
N GLN A 79 -22.21 -22.14 -0.61
CA GLN A 79 -20.93 -22.78 -0.89
C GLN A 79 -20.88 -23.31 -2.32
N PHE A 80 -19.73 -23.12 -2.94
CA PHE A 80 -19.39 -23.64 -4.28
C PHE A 80 -18.15 -24.50 -4.21
N SER A 81 -18.14 -25.56 -5.01
CA SER A 81 -16.93 -26.32 -5.30
C SER A 81 -16.00 -25.44 -6.12
N THR A 82 -14.88 -25.01 -5.51
CA THR A 82 -13.92 -24.09 -6.12
C THR A 82 -12.56 -24.75 -6.28
N TYR A 83 -12.04 -24.75 -7.48
CA TYR A 83 -10.66 -25.15 -7.76
C TYR A 83 -9.82 -23.90 -7.89
N ILE A 84 -8.82 -23.76 -7.01
CA ILE A 84 -7.88 -22.64 -7.02
C ILE A 84 -6.62 -23.13 -7.70
N GLY A 85 -6.35 -22.60 -8.88
CA GLY A 85 -5.27 -23.06 -9.74
C GLY A 85 -4.26 -21.97 -10.08
N SER A 86 -3.08 -22.42 -10.52
CA SER A 86 -2.11 -21.60 -11.21
C SER A 86 -2.57 -21.34 -12.66
N ASN A 87 -1.98 -20.33 -13.29
CA ASN A 87 -2.26 -19.97 -14.66
C ASN A 87 -0.95 -19.83 -15.46
N PRO A 88 -0.61 -20.82 -16.32
CA PRO A 88 0.58 -20.77 -17.15
C PRO A 88 0.55 -19.71 -18.25
N ASP A 89 -0.61 -19.10 -18.51
CA ASP A 89 -0.79 -18.08 -19.55
C ASP A 89 -0.62 -16.64 -19.00
N LEU A 90 -0.17 -16.48 -17.74
CA LEU A 90 0.10 -15.17 -17.17
C LEU A 90 1.20 -14.44 -17.93
N GLY A 91 0.90 -13.21 -18.33
CA GLY A 91 1.87 -12.26 -18.85
C GLY A 91 2.61 -11.51 -17.72
N ALA A 92 3.74 -10.93 -18.05
CA ALA A 92 4.45 -10.05 -17.15
C ALA A 92 3.63 -8.79 -16.83
N GLU A 93 3.72 -8.33 -15.59
CA GLU A 93 3.26 -6.99 -15.24
C GLU A 93 4.23 -5.95 -15.78
N GLU A 94 3.72 -4.86 -16.26
CA GLU A 94 4.51 -3.73 -16.74
C GLU A 94 4.21 -2.47 -15.93
N SER A 95 5.21 -1.62 -15.78
CA SER A 95 5.04 -0.34 -15.10
C SER A 95 5.70 0.80 -15.83
N GLU A 96 5.05 1.95 -15.80
CA GLU A 96 5.59 3.23 -16.23
C GLU A 96 5.64 4.17 -15.03
N THR A 97 6.79 4.74 -14.75
CA THR A 97 6.99 5.60 -13.57
C THR A 97 7.54 6.94 -13.99
N LEU A 98 6.90 8.03 -13.57
CA LEU A 98 7.39 9.41 -13.66
C LEU A 98 7.60 9.95 -12.24
N SER A 99 8.78 10.53 -12.01
CA SER A 99 9.05 11.27 -10.77
C SER A 99 9.64 12.64 -11.10
N LEU A 100 9.05 13.67 -10.53
CA LEU A 100 9.48 15.07 -10.68
C LEU A 100 9.57 15.69 -9.29
N GLY A 101 10.68 16.31 -8.96
CA GLY A 101 10.79 16.91 -7.65
C GLY A 101 12.00 17.80 -7.45
N GLY A 102 12.12 18.27 -6.22
CA GLY A 102 13.24 19.10 -5.84
C GLY A 102 13.50 19.10 -4.34
N THR A 103 14.73 19.48 -4.01
CA THR A 103 15.17 19.66 -2.63
C THR A 103 15.74 21.07 -2.50
N TYR A 104 15.26 21.80 -1.50
CA TYR A 104 15.69 23.16 -1.20
C TYR A 104 16.25 23.26 0.22
N GLU A 105 17.49 23.71 0.32
CA GLU A 105 18.09 24.09 1.60
C GLU A 105 17.70 25.55 1.91
N PHE A 106 16.62 25.74 2.67
CA PHE A 106 16.08 27.07 2.95
C PHE A 106 16.78 27.78 4.12
N LEU A 107 17.42 27.00 5.02
CA LEU A 107 18.37 27.45 6.04
C LEU A 107 19.54 26.46 6.07
N ASP A 108 20.67 26.87 6.60
CA ASP A 108 21.85 26.02 6.71
C ASP A 108 21.49 24.77 7.57
N GLY A 109 21.65 23.58 6.96
CA GLY A 109 21.28 22.31 7.56
C GLY A 109 19.78 21.99 7.59
N TRP A 110 18.92 22.80 6.96
CA TRP A 110 17.49 22.55 6.84
C TRP A 110 17.06 22.33 5.40
N PHE A 111 16.49 21.18 5.13
CA PHE A 111 16.11 20.75 3.80
C PHE A 111 14.61 20.48 3.72
N PHE A 112 13.98 21.07 2.74
CA PHE A 112 12.63 20.73 2.33
C PHE A 112 12.68 20.09 0.96
N SER A 113 11.99 18.97 0.77
CA SER A 113 11.79 18.34 -0.53
C SER A 113 10.32 18.15 -0.84
N ALA A 114 10.00 18.31 -2.13
CA ALA A 114 8.68 18.00 -2.67
C ALA A 114 8.89 17.22 -3.97
N ASN A 115 8.19 16.10 -4.10
CA ASN A 115 8.23 15.23 -5.28
C ASN A 115 6.81 14.87 -5.70
N PHE A 116 6.55 14.92 -6.99
CA PHE A 116 5.40 14.30 -7.63
C PHE A 116 5.82 12.93 -8.14
N PHE A 117 4.99 11.95 -7.92
CA PHE A 117 5.18 10.58 -8.37
C PHE A 117 3.93 10.13 -9.11
N SER A 118 4.11 9.53 -10.29
CA SER A 118 3.05 8.89 -11.06
C SER A 118 3.51 7.51 -11.49
N LEU A 119 2.66 6.53 -11.27
CA LEU A 119 2.85 5.13 -11.64
C LEU A 119 1.63 4.66 -12.40
N THR A 120 1.83 4.16 -13.62
CA THR A 120 0.85 3.34 -14.34
C THR A 120 1.29 1.88 -14.25
N LEU A 121 0.42 1.01 -13.76
CA LEU A 121 0.64 -0.44 -13.69
C LEU A 121 -0.29 -1.12 -14.69
N LYS A 122 0.29 -1.96 -15.56
CA LYS A 122 -0.39 -2.70 -16.62
C LYS A 122 -0.29 -4.20 -16.39
N ASN A 123 -1.32 -4.94 -16.78
CA ASN A 123 -1.35 -6.40 -16.67
C ASN A 123 -1.04 -6.89 -15.23
N ALA A 124 -1.47 -6.18 -14.18
CA ALA A 124 -1.24 -6.62 -12.81
C ALA A 124 -1.70 -8.07 -12.63
N VAL A 125 -0.88 -8.89 -11.98
CA VAL A 125 -1.25 -10.28 -11.66
C VAL A 125 -2.01 -10.26 -10.35
N GLU A 126 -3.28 -10.60 -10.40
CA GLU A 126 -4.18 -10.58 -9.25
C GLU A 126 -4.79 -11.96 -9.01
N TYR A 127 -5.00 -12.28 -7.74
CA TYR A 127 -5.79 -13.44 -7.35
C TYR A 127 -7.28 -13.11 -7.50
N VAL A 128 -7.95 -13.85 -8.37
CA VAL A 128 -9.38 -13.69 -8.65
C VAL A 128 -10.15 -14.73 -7.86
N SER A 129 -10.97 -14.28 -6.91
CA SER A 129 -11.74 -15.13 -6.02
C SER A 129 -12.94 -15.79 -6.71
N ALA A 130 -13.55 -16.74 -6.03
CA ALA A 130 -14.82 -17.35 -6.51
C ALA A 130 -15.93 -16.30 -6.68
N GLN A 131 -15.98 -15.28 -5.80
CA GLN A 131 -16.97 -14.20 -5.91
C GLN A 131 -16.70 -13.34 -7.15
N ASP A 132 -15.44 -13.00 -7.44
CA ASP A 132 -15.10 -12.22 -8.62
C ASP A 132 -15.43 -12.97 -9.89
N MET A 133 -15.15 -14.29 -9.95
CA MET A 133 -15.53 -15.14 -11.10
C MET A 133 -17.04 -15.15 -11.32
N LEU A 134 -17.85 -15.21 -10.25
CA LEU A 134 -19.32 -15.14 -10.35
C LEU A 134 -19.80 -13.73 -10.73
N ASN A 135 -19.12 -12.67 -10.30
CA ASN A 135 -19.43 -11.30 -10.69
C ASN A 135 -19.18 -11.09 -12.21
N VAL A 136 -18.02 -11.58 -12.71
CA VAL A 136 -17.73 -11.58 -14.15
C VAL A 136 -18.75 -12.41 -14.91
N ASP A 137 -19.16 -13.57 -14.40
CA ASP A 137 -20.17 -14.42 -14.99
C ASP A 137 -21.54 -13.71 -15.12
N TYR A 138 -21.94 -13.01 -14.05
CA TYR A 138 -23.16 -12.20 -14.04
C TYR A 138 -23.10 -11.08 -15.10
N ASN A 139 -22.00 -10.32 -15.13
CA ASN A 139 -21.81 -9.21 -16.07
C ASN A 139 -21.72 -9.67 -17.54
N THR A 140 -21.30 -10.91 -17.78
CA THR A 140 -21.21 -11.51 -19.13
C THR A 140 -22.44 -12.33 -19.51
N GLY A 141 -23.50 -12.31 -18.68
CA GLY A 141 -24.73 -13.03 -18.92
C GLY A 141 -24.57 -14.56 -18.88
N GLY A 142 -23.76 -15.06 -17.94
CA GLY A 142 -23.50 -16.49 -17.73
C GLY A 142 -22.46 -17.09 -18.69
N ASN A 143 -21.59 -16.27 -19.27
CA ASN A 143 -20.61 -16.71 -20.28
C ASN A 143 -19.15 -16.70 -19.76
N ASN A 144 -18.91 -16.67 -18.43
CA ASN A 144 -17.56 -16.80 -17.92
C ASN A 144 -17.10 -18.27 -17.96
N PRO A 145 -16.04 -18.60 -18.73
CA PRO A 145 -15.56 -19.98 -18.85
C PRO A 145 -15.02 -20.56 -17.55
N ALA A 146 -14.69 -19.70 -16.58
CA ALA A 146 -14.25 -20.11 -15.23
C ALA A 146 -15.42 -20.56 -14.32
N VAL A 147 -16.68 -20.44 -14.78
CA VAL A 147 -17.88 -20.87 -14.05
C VAL A 147 -18.58 -21.99 -14.84
N ASP A 148 -18.32 -23.23 -14.45
CA ASP A 148 -18.92 -24.40 -15.10
C ASP A 148 -20.27 -24.71 -14.48
N ARG A 149 -21.33 -24.56 -15.28
CA ARG A 149 -22.73 -24.84 -14.95
C ARG A 149 -23.29 -26.10 -15.64
N SER A 150 -22.43 -26.86 -16.30
CA SER A 150 -22.84 -28.04 -17.09
C SER A 150 -23.21 -29.25 -16.21
N GLY A 151 -22.75 -29.26 -14.96
CA GLY A 151 -23.03 -30.32 -13.98
C GLY A 151 -24.30 -30.10 -13.17
N THR A 152 -24.53 -30.98 -12.20
CA THR A 152 -25.63 -30.84 -11.21
C THR A 152 -25.36 -29.69 -10.21
N GLU A 153 -24.11 -29.31 -10.06
CA GLU A 153 -23.64 -28.22 -9.19
C GLU A 153 -22.74 -27.31 -10.00
N THR A 154 -22.80 -26.03 -9.70
CA THR A 154 -21.89 -25.03 -10.29
C THR A 154 -20.49 -25.20 -9.71
N THR A 155 -19.49 -25.33 -10.56
CA THR A 155 -18.07 -25.42 -10.20
C THR A 155 -17.36 -24.15 -10.66
N ILE A 156 -16.48 -23.62 -9.81
CA ILE A 156 -15.74 -22.37 -10.08
C ILE A 156 -14.24 -22.67 -10.16
N TYR A 157 -13.59 -22.09 -11.16
CA TYR A 157 -12.15 -22.13 -11.34
C TYR A 157 -11.58 -20.74 -10.99
N ALA A 158 -11.14 -20.58 -9.76
CA ALA A 158 -10.49 -19.37 -9.26
C ALA A 158 -8.96 -19.45 -9.44
N GLY A 159 -8.26 -18.35 -9.30
CA GLY A 159 -6.80 -18.34 -9.39
C GLY A 159 -6.26 -17.00 -9.90
N TYR A 160 -5.05 -17.03 -10.43
CA TYR A 160 -4.35 -15.84 -10.85
C TYR A 160 -4.68 -15.46 -12.30
N GLN A 161 -4.91 -14.18 -12.55
CA GLN A 161 -5.15 -13.62 -13.87
C GLN A 161 -4.47 -12.25 -14.00
N ASN A 162 -4.13 -11.85 -15.21
CA ASN A 162 -3.73 -10.48 -15.46
C ASN A 162 -4.98 -9.57 -15.46
N ALA A 163 -4.89 -8.43 -14.79
CA ALA A 163 -5.92 -7.40 -14.80
C ALA A 163 -6.15 -6.88 -16.22
N VAL A 164 -7.40 -6.54 -16.52
CA VAL A 164 -7.82 -6.07 -17.85
C VAL A 164 -7.49 -4.59 -18.04
N SER A 165 -7.52 -3.82 -16.94
CA SER A 165 -7.31 -2.38 -16.98
C SER A 165 -5.93 -1.99 -16.47
N ASP A 166 -5.35 -0.98 -17.08
CA ASP A 166 -4.21 -0.26 -16.53
C ASP A 166 -4.70 0.61 -15.36
N VAL A 167 -3.98 0.63 -14.25
CA VAL A 167 -4.32 1.42 -13.06
C VAL A 167 -3.27 2.50 -12.81
N ASP A 168 -3.73 3.70 -12.52
CA ASP A 168 -2.87 4.83 -12.21
C ASP A 168 -2.83 5.09 -10.70
N ARG A 169 -1.66 5.48 -10.23
CA ARG A 169 -1.41 5.96 -8.86
C ARG A 169 -0.58 7.22 -8.91
N GLU A 170 -1.07 8.27 -8.29
CA GLU A 170 -0.39 9.55 -8.24
C GLU A 170 -0.28 10.06 -6.81
N SER A 171 0.87 10.62 -6.47
CA SER A 171 1.09 11.21 -5.16
C SER A 171 2.02 12.40 -5.19
N PHE A 172 1.92 13.22 -4.15
CA PHE A 172 2.94 14.19 -3.75
C PHE A 172 3.58 13.73 -2.45
N ASP A 173 4.92 13.67 -2.46
CA ASP A 173 5.72 13.37 -1.29
C ASP A 173 6.44 14.61 -0.83
N PHE A 174 6.29 14.94 0.45
CA PHE A 174 6.95 16.05 1.11
C PHE A 174 7.88 15.52 2.20
N ALA A 175 9.06 16.11 2.36
CA ALA A 175 9.91 15.83 3.48
C ALA A 175 10.59 17.11 4.00
N LEU A 176 10.71 17.19 5.32
CA LEU A 176 11.42 18.21 6.06
C LEU A 176 12.45 17.54 6.95
N ASN A 177 13.72 17.96 6.83
CA ASN A 177 14.79 17.50 7.69
C ASN A 177 15.65 18.68 8.09
N GLY A 178 16.04 18.71 9.35
CA GLY A 178 16.93 19.76 9.83
C GLY A 178 17.46 19.47 11.21
N SER A 179 18.49 20.22 11.56
CA SER A 179 19.07 20.20 12.91
C SER A 179 19.51 21.59 13.31
N PHE A 180 19.47 21.84 14.61
CA PHE A 180 19.99 23.07 15.19
C PHE A 180 20.54 22.81 16.58
N ASP A 181 21.56 23.54 16.93
CA ASP A 181 22.19 23.54 18.24
C ASP A 181 21.80 24.79 19.02
N THR A 182 21.68 24.63 20.32
CA THR A 182 21.43 25.72 21.27
C THR A 182 22.52 25.72 22.32
N ASP A 183 22.91 26.91 22.80
CA ASP A 183 23.98 27.05 23.79
C ASP A 183 23.60 26.41 25.14
N ASP A 184 22.31 26.49 25.53
CA ASP A 184 21.85 26.08 26.85
C ASP A 184 21.02 24.79 26.85
N PHE A 185 20.44 24.37 25.71
CA PHE A 185 19.47 23.28 25.67
C PHE A 185 19.91 22.10 24.80
N GLY A 186 21.19 22.10 24.32
CA GLY A 186 21.72 21.02 23.49
C GLY A 186 21.24 21.05 22.05
N SER A 187 21.30 19.92 21.38
CA SER A 187 21.07 19.75 19.95
C SER A 187 19.71 19.14 19.67
N PHE A 188 19.06 19.63 18.61
CA PHE A 188 17.79 19.13 18.12
C PHE A 188 17.92 18.66 16.68
N MET A 189 17.32 17.54 16.38
CA MET A 189 17.13 17.02 15.00
C MET A 189 15.64 16.86 14.78
N VAL A 190 15.15 17.38 13.66
CA VAL A 190 13.75 17.31 13.24
C VAL A 190 13.68 16.60 11.90
N ALA A 191 12.81 15.61 11.80
CA ALA A 191 12.51 14.91 10.56
C ALA A 191 11.01 14.73 10.41
N GLY A 192 10.50 14.91 9.21
CA GLY A 192 9.10 14.64 8.89
C GLY A 192 8.93 14.30 7.43
N SER A 193 7.96 13.44 7.15
CA SER A 193 7.53 13.16 5.78
C SER A 193 6.01 13.06 5.72
N SER A 194 5.46 13.39 4.55
CA SER A 194 4.04 13.33 4.28
C SER A 194 3.81 12.93 2.83
N THR A 195 2.96 11.94 2.61
CA THR A 195 2.48 11.55 1.29
C THR A 195 1.03 11.96 1.16
N TYR A 196 0.70 12.59 0.05
CA TYR A 196 -0.66 12.92 -0.36
C TYR A 196 -0.99 12.22 -1.67
N TYR A 197 -1.88 11.24 -1.62
CA TYR A 197 -2.39 10.55 -2.81
C TYR A 197 -3.46 11.40 -3.48
N THR A 198 -3.25 11.74 -4.74
CA THR A 198 -4.21 12.45 -5.58
C THR A 198 -5.03 11.49 -6.44
N LYS A 199 -4.52 10.26 -6.62
CA LYS A 199 -5.16 9.22 -7.42
C LYS A 199 -4.68 7.85 -6.95
N TYR A 200 -5.61 6.92 -6.81
CA TYR A 200 -5.32 5.52 -6.52
C TYR A 200 -6.40 4.66 -7.19
N GLU A 201 -6.21 4.35 -8.46
CA GLU A 201 -7.18 3.56 -9.23
C GLU A 201 -7.10 2.08 -8.89
N THR A 202 -8.28 1.45 -8.87
CA THR A 202 -8.47 0.00 -8.82
C THR A 202 -9.64 -0.37 -9.75
N GLU A 203 -9.72 -1.60 -10.20
CA GLU A 203 -10.96 -2.07 -10.84
C GLU A 203 -12.09 -2.17 -9.80
N SER A 204 -13.29 -1.73 -10.18
CA SER A 204 -14.48 -1.82 -9.30
C SER A 204 -14.89 -3.27 -9.05
N ILE A 205 -14.79 -4.09 -10.08
CA ILE A 205 -14.95 -5.53 -10.09
C ILE A 205 -13.87 -6.06 -11.03
N PHE A 206 -13.10 -7.05 -10.60
CA PHE A 206 -12.06 -7.64 -11.43
C PHE A 206 -12.61 -8.04 -12.83
N GLY A 207 -11.88 -7.65 -13.86
CA GLY A 207 -12.25 -7.95 -15.25
C GLY A 207 -13.40 -7.14 -15.82
N SER A 208 -13.98 -6.19 -15.08
CA SER A 208 -15.02 -5.29 -15.57
C SER A 208 -14.50 -4.21 -16.53
N GLY A 209 -13.23 -3.85 -16.39
CA GLY A 209 -12.65 -2.69 -17.07
C GLY A 209 -13.11 -1.35 -16.53
N GLU A 210 -13.94 -1.34 -15.48
CA GLU A 210 -14.41 -0.12 -14.83
C GLU A 210 -13.46 0.27 -13.69
N LEU A 211 -12.81 1.42 -13.82
CA LEU A 211 -11.90 1.95 -12.80
C LEU A 211 -12.64 2.82 -11.79
N VAL A 212 -12.26 2.69 -10.54
CA VAL A 212 -12.69 3.56 -9.46
C VAL A 212 -11.46 4.15 -8.77
N ASP A 213 -11.55 5.43 -8.40
CA ASP A 213 -10.52 6.04 -7.58
C ASP A 213 -10.79 5.72 -6.11
N ALA A 214 -9.90 4.94 -5.52
CA ALA A 214 -9.97 4.54 -4.12
C ALA A 214 -9.30 5.56 -3.17
N ALA A 215 -8.64 6.62 -3.68
CA ALA A 215 -8.02 7.62 -2.83
C ALA A 215 -9.05 8.24 -1.87
N GLY A 216 -8.71 8.32 -0.59
CA GLY A 216 -9.62 8.80 0.46
C GLY A 216 -10.63 7.77 0.96
N THR A 217 -10.61 6.54 0.44
CA THR A 217 -11.43 5.47 0.99
C THR A 217 -10.73 4.73 2.13
N LEU A 218 -11.50 3.93 2.88
CA LEU A 218 -10.94 3.07 3.93
C LEU A 218 -9.95 2.07 3.29
N GLY A 219 -8.74 1.99 3.83
CA GLY A 219 -7.64 1.23 3.22
C GLY A 219 -6.67 2.13 2.43
N PHE A 220 -7.15 3.21 1.83
CA PHE A 220 -6.40 4.10 0.94
C PHE A 220 -6.52 5.57 1.34
N PRO A 221 -6.11 5.99 2.56
CA PRO A 221 -6.22 7.37 3.01
C PRO A 221 -5.40 8.30 2.11
N GLU A 222 -5.95 9.48 1.77
CA GLU A 222 -5.20 10.45 0.96
C GLU A 222 -3.92 10.92 1.64
N TRP A 223 -3.93 11.07 2.97
CA TRP A 223 -2.79 11.57 3.73
C TRP A 223 -2.19 10.53 4.64
N ARG A 224 -0.86 10.37 4.53
CA ARG A 224 -0.03 9.68 5.51
C ARG A 224 1.14 10.57 5.89
N THR A 225 1.28 10.86 7.18
CA THR A 225 2.32 11.75 7.68
C THR A 225 3.02 11.11 8.87
N ASN A 226 4.33 11.22 8.92
CA ASN A 226 5.10 10.93 10.11
C ASN A 226 6.04 12.10 10.45
N GLY A 227 6.36 12.24 11.72
CA GLY A 227 7.30 13.25 12.18
C GLY A 227 8.04 12.78 13.42
N ALA A 228 9.28 13.23 13.58
CA ALA A 228 10.10 12.92 14.72
C ALA A 228 10.95 14.12 15.12
N ILE A 229 11.14 14.26 16.42
CA ILE A 229 12.10 15.18 17.04
C ILE A 229 13.01 14.36 17.94
N ARG A 230 14.30 14.53 17.77
CA ARG A 230 15.33 13.99 18.66
C ARG A 230 16.07 15.15 19.30
N TRP A 231 16.21 15.08 20.61
CA TRP A 231 16.98 16.00 21.42
C TRP A 231 18.14 15.28 22.06
N THR A 232 19.29 15.95 22.17
CA THR A 232 20.47 15.46 22.86
C THR A 232 21.15 16.59 23.65
N MET A 233 21.52 16.31 24.89
CA MET A 233 22.23 17.25 25.77
C MET A 233 23.08 16.48 26.78
N GLY A 234 24.41 16.53 26.65
CA GLY A 234 25.32 15.72 27.46
C GLY A 234 25.00 14.23 27.31
N ASP A 235 24.82 13.53 28.42
CA ASP A 235 24.49 12.11 28.44
C ASP A 235 23.00 11.82 28.22
N TRP A 236 22.16 12.84 28.14
CA TRP A 236 20.73 12.69 27.92
C TRP A 236 20.35 12.75 26.45
N SER A 237 19.43 11.89 26.06
CA SER A 237 18.71 12.05 24.80
C SER A 237 17.22 11.75 24.98
N ALA A 238 16.40 12.44 24.19
CA ALA A 238 14.97 12.18 24.12
C ALA A 238 14.52 12.12 22.66
N SER A 239 13.52 11.29 22.38
CA SER A 239 12.90 11.22 21.07
C SER A 239 11.38 11.22 21.19
N TRP A 240 10.74 12.06 20.40
CA TRP A 240 9.30 12.05 20.19
C TRP A 240 9.02 11.77 18.71
N SER A 241 8.03 10.92 18.44
CA SER A 241 7.53 10.72 17.09
C SER A 241 6.02 10.66 17.06
N ALA A 242 5.45 11.03 15.93
CA ALA A 242 4.02 10.93 15.67
C ALA A 242 3.77 10.39 14.27
N ASP A 243 2.75 9.54 14.16
CA ASP A 243 2.22 9.03 12.91
C ASP A 243 0.77 9.51 12.76
N TYR A 244 0.40 9.90 11.55
CA TYR A 244 -0.93 10.36 11.21
C TYR A 244 -1.42 9.68 9.94
N ILE A 245 -2.63 9.15 10.00
CA ILE A 245 -3.41 8.62 8.87
C ILE A 245 -4.59 9.57 8.68
N GLY A 246 -4.80 10.02 7.45
CA GLY A 246 -5.86 10.96 7.09
C GLY A 246 -7.27 10.42 7.29
N GLU A 247 -8.23 11.29 7.13
CA GLU A 247 -9.64 10.90 7.09
C GLU A 247 -9.90 9.98 5.90
N SER A 248 -10.87 9.09 6.05
CA SER A 248 -11.30 8.19 4.98
C SER A 248 -12.81 7.99 4.98
N THR A 249 -13.33 7.56 3.85
CA THR A 249 -14.75 7.25 3.67
C THR A 249 -14.89 5.76 3.37
N SER A 250 -15.94 5.12 3.84
CA SER A 250 -16.22 3.73 3.48
C SER A 250 -16.47 3.60 1.97
N SER A 251 -15.89 2.59 1.32
CA SER A 251 -16.15 2.30 -0.10
C SER A 251 -17.57 1.79 -0.37
N VAL A 252 -18.27 1.29 0.66
CA VAL A 252 -19.60 0.70 0.54
C VAL A 252 -20.72 1.52 1.19
N SER A 253 -20.40 2.70 1.75
CA SER A 253 -21.36 3.58 2.42
C SER A 253 -20.79 4.98 2.61
N ASP A 254 -21.64 5.98 2.89
CA ASP A 254 -21.25 7.37 3.17
C ASP A 254 -20.64 7.57 4.57
N THR A 255 -20.21 6.49 5.25
CA THR A 255 -19.63 6.59 6.59
C THR A 255 -18.22 7.18 6.49
N LYS A 256 -18.01 8.29 7.22
CA LYS A 256 -16.70 8.96 7.32
C LYS A 256 -15.98 8.52 8.58
N TYR A 257 -14.71 8.22 8.43
CA TYR A 257 -13.78 7.91 9.50
C TYR A 257 -12.85 9.10 9.70
N LYS A 258 -12.69 9.52 10.96
CA LYS A 258 -11.80 10.63 11.31
C LYS A 258 -10.35 10.21 11.19
N GLY A 259 -9.47 11.18 10.94
CA GLY A 259 -8.04 10.96 10.98
C GLY A 259 -7.57 10.33 12.29
N TYR A 260 -6.55 9.49 12.19
CA TYR A 260 -5.99 8.71 13.30
C TYR A 260 -4.54 9.12 13.53
N SER A 261 -4.15 9.31 14.80
CA SER A 261 -2.77 9.66 15.13
C SER A 261 -2.31 8.93 16.38
N THR A 262 -1.10 8.41 16.34
CA THR A 262 -0.38 7.87 17.50
C THR A 262 0.90 8.64 17.75
N GLN A 263 1.37 8.65 18.99
CA GLN A 263 2.60 9.32 19.40
C GLN A 263 3.43 8.39 20.26
N ASN A 264 4.74 8.49 20.12
CA ASN A 264 5.72 7.72 20.87
C ASN A 264 6.70 8.69 21.53
N LEU A 265 7.18 8.33 22.73
CA LEU A 265 8.17 9.10 23.46
C LEU A 265 9.17 8.15 24.12
N ALA A 266 10.45 8.48 24.03
CA ALA A 266 11.48 7.78 24.77
C ALA A 266 12.54 8.76 25.28
N VAL A 267 13.13 8.45 26.43
CA VAL A 267 14.26 9.17 27.03
C VAL A 267 15.35 8.15 27.30
N SER A 268 16.59 8.51 27.00
CA SER A 268 17.75 7.65 27.24
C SER A 268 18.81 8.42 28.03
N TYR A 269 19.55 7.68 28.83
CA TYR A 269 20.72 8.17 29.55
C TYR A 269 21.92 7.28 29.24
N ASP A 270 23.02 7.92 28.83
CA ASP A 270 24.29 7.26 28.54
C ASP A 270 25.10 7.11 29.83
N LEU A 271 25.41 5.89 30.23
CA LEU A 271 26.23 5.53 31.39
C LEU A 271 27.70 5.37 31.04
N SER A 272 28.11 5.87 29.85
CA SER A 272 29.46 5.73 29.28
C SER A 272 29.82 4.24 29.11
N ASP A 273 30.94 3.78 29.69
CA ASP A 273 31.41 2.37 29.57
C ASP A 273 30.41 1.33 30.12
N MET A 274 29.40 1.77 30.88
CA MET A 274 28.37 0.88 31.41
C MET A 274 27.16 0.70 30.48
N GLY A 275 27.11 1.38 29.34
CA GLY A 275 26.04 1.25 28.37
C GLY A 275 24.96 2.32 28.48
N VAL A 276 23.83 2.12 27.81
CA VAL A 276 22.73 3.07 27.72
C VAL A 276 21.46 2.48 28.30
N VAL A 277 20.79 3.24 29.15
CA VAL A 277 19.44 2.95 29.65
C VAL A 277 18.42 3.78 28.89
N ARG A 278 17.37 3.15 28.36
CA ARG A 278 16.28 3.82 27.65
C ARG A 278 14.93 3.43 28.23
N VAL A 279 14.09 4.42 28.49
CA VAL A 279 12.70 4.25 28.93
C VAL A 279 11.79 4.95 27.95
N GLY A 280 10.69 4.32 27.59
CA GLY A 280 9.76 4.94 26.66
C GLY A 280 8.37 4.34 26.69
N ALA A 281 7.52 4.96 25.89
CA ALA A 281 6.17 4.49 25.65
C ALA A 281 5.81 4.67 24.18
N ASN A 282 5.38 3.60 23.53
CA ASN A 282 4.71 3.63 22.23
C ASN A 282 3.21 3.84 22.45
N ASN A 283 2.57 4.58 21.53
CA ASN A 283 1.18 4.98 21.64
C ASN A 283 0.88 5.59 23.04
N ILE A 284 1.60 6.66 23.37
CA ILE A 284 1.54 7.32 24.70
C ILE A 284 0.11 7.75 25.07
N GLY A 285 -0.70 8.11 24.07
CA GLY A 285 -2.11 8.46 24.23
C GLY A 285 -3.05 7.28 24.49
N ASN A 286 -2.53 6.04 24.42
CA ASN A 286 -3.35 4.82 24.43
C ASN A 286 -4.52 4.89 23.46
N LYS A 287 -4.23 5.34 22.24
CA LYS A 287 -5.24 5.50 21.19
C LYS A 287 -5.65 4.14 20.66
N ASP A 288 -6.94 3.84 20.73
CA ASP A 288 -7.51 2.63 20.16
C ASP A 288 -7.55 2.72 18.62
N PRO A 289 -7.39 1.60 17.89
CA PRO A 289 -7.54 1.57 16.45
C PRO A 289 -8.97 1.93 16.03
N LEU A 290 -9.13 2.41 14.80
CA LEU A 290 -10.45 2.66 14.24
C LEU A 290 -11.18 1.34 13.96
N LEU A 291 -12.42 1.24 14.44
CA LEU A 291 -13.31 0.15 14.11
C LEU A 291 -14.04 0.47 12.81
N THR A 292 -14.04 -0.45 11.87
CA THR A 292 -14.80 -0.33 10.63
C THR A 292 -16.30 -0.54 10.88
N LYS A 293 -17.15 -0.14 9.93
CA LYS A 293 -18.60 -0.24 10.02
C LYS A 293 -19.12 -1.69 10.16
N PHE A 294 -18.33 -2.69 9.79
CA PHE A 294 -18.69 -4.11 9.99
C PHE A 294 -18.45 -4.59 11.42
N GLY A 295 -18.43 -3.66 12.37
CA GLY A 295 -18.75 -3.84 13.78
C GLY A 295 -17.62 -4.25 14.70
N SER A 296 -16.65 -5.00 14.28
CA SER A 296 -15.57 -5.47 15.16
C SER A 296 -14.24 -5.67 14.44
N GLN A 297 -14.14 -5.24 13.19
CA GLN A 297 -12.94 -5.42 12.41
C GLN A 297 -12.11 -4.13 12.38
N VAL A 298 -10.84 -4.30 12.60
CA VAL A 298 -9.81 -3.27 12.43
C VAL A 298 -9.07 -3.60 11.15
N ASP A 299 -8.76 -2.60 10.37
CA ASP A 299 -7.82 -2.73 9.25
C ASP A 299 -6.40 -2.83 9.84
N GLU A 300 -5.91 -4.07 10.01
CA GLU A 300 -4.63 -4.37 10.65
C GLU A 300 -3.43 -3.92 9.80
N ASP A 301 -3.61 -3.71 8.50
CA ASP A 301 -2.58 -3.19 7.61
C ASP A 301 -2.32 -1.70 7.86
N GLN A 302 -3.28 -0.99 8.46
CA GLN A 302 -3.18 0.43 8.75
C GLN A 302 -3.05 0.76 10.23
N TYR A 303 -3.73 0.03 11.10
CA TYR A 303 -3.87 0.35 12.51
C TYR A 303 -3.30 -0.76 13.39
N SER A 304 -2.38 -0.41 14.27
CA SER A 304 -1.88 -1.37 15.26
C SER A 304 -2.99 -1.73 16.27
N LEU A 305 -3.18 -3.01 16.50
CA LEU A 305 -4.05 -3.52 17.57
C LEU A 305 -3.45 -3.33 18.96
N THR A 306 -2.14 -3.02 19.03
CA THR A 306 -1.43 -2.85 20.28
C THR A 306 -1.71 -1.46 20.84
N GLY A 307 -2.29 -1.39 22.02
CA GLY A 307 -2.45 -0.14 22.78
C GLY A 307 -1.11 0.42 23.26
N ARG A 308 -1.10 1.18 24.34
CA ARG A 308 0.12 1.73 24.89
C ARG A 308 1.06 0.63 25.41
N VAL A 309 2.32 0.65 24.94
CA VAL A 309 3.40 -0.22 25.40
C VAL A 309 4.44 0.64 26.09
N ILE A 310 4.69 0.37 27.39
CA ILE A 310 5.80 0.98 28.15
C ILE A 310 6.95 -0.01 28.12
N PHE A 311 8.16 0.48 27.84
CA PHE A 311 9.36 -0.35 27.78
C PHE A 311 10.53 0.25 28.56
N LEU A 312 11.40 -0.64 29.02
CA LEU A 312 12.73 -0.34 29.55
C LEU A 312 13.73 -1.17 28.78
N GLU A 313 14.74 -0.53 28.24
CA GLU A 313 15.82 -1.15 27.49
C GLU A 313 17.16 -0.78 28.14
N TYR A 314 18.08 -1.74 28.17
CA TYR A 314 19.46 -1.53 28.53
C TYR A 314 20.34 -2.15 27.44
N SER A 315 21.27 -1.38 26.91
CA SER A 315 22.20 -1.82 25.86
C SER A 315 23.64 -1.54 26.29
N ILE A 316 24.53 -2.48 26.01
CA ILE A 316 25.97 -2.34 26.22
C ILE A 316 26.70 -2.80 24.96
N GLU A 317 27.66 -2.00 24.52
CA GLU A 317 28.58 -2.43 23.46
C GLU A 317 29.76 -3.16 24.11
N MET A 318 30.06 -4.36 23.62
CA MET A 318 31.17 -5.22 24.08
C MET A 318 32.30 -5.21 23.05
#